data_22e548726c9cd99f4671471878af236d
#
_entry.id   22e548726c9cd99f4671471878af236d
#
_cell.length_a   1.000
_cell.length_b   1.000
_cell.length_c   1.000
_cell.angle_alpha   90.00
_cell.angle_beta   90.00
_cell.angle_gamma   90.00
#
_symmetry.space_group_name_H-M   'P 1'
#
loop_
_entity.id
_entity.type
_entity.pdbx_description
1 polymer ?
#
loop_
_entity_poly.entity_id
_entity_poly.type
_entity_poly.pdbx_seq_one_letter_code
_entity_poly.pdbx_strand_id
1 'polypeptide(L)'
;MILDNDPLGIRSIDIKYEGSTRATQYCIDDFMKNLYGSRKIVDMTILTCENYHALMLCFENQDYIVFIKSGLTSGYLGTGPNGTSLIIRLAEEAGITIKELNAAPSLFKRINSSLATVKDVEFIKKNSKESLDYDRLCLKNVNKEYVQQAKDSFKKNKDIIFVRAEDEKTKDAVEIDRAKALKMIQDMQETINQIYEYTNKPNTLAILGNISSITSSLKEFIGL
;
A
#
# COMPACT_ATOMS: atom_id res chain seq x y z
N MET A 1 -2.74 31.65 -15.91
CA MET A 1 -4.04 31.34 -16.50
C MET A 1 -4.17 29.82 -16.46
N ILE A 2 -4.76 29.31 -15.38
CA ILE A 2 -4.90 27.88 -15.09
C ILE A 2 -6.20 27.45 -15.71
N LEU A 3 -6.16 26.51 -16.64
CA LEU A 3 -7.34 25.92 -17.24
C LEU A 3 -7.93 24.90 -16.25
N ASP A 4 -8.79 25.38 -15.36
CA ASP A 4 -9.73 24.57 -14.58
C ASP A 4 -10.87 24.13 -15.53
N ASN A 5 -10.66 23.04 -16.24
CA ASN A 5 -11.73 22.36 -16.98
C ASN A 5 -11.61 20.85 -16.71
N ASP A 6 -11.94 20.44 -15.49
CA ASP A 6 -12.38 19.07 -15.23
C ASP A 6 -13.92 19.08 -15.21
N PRO A 7 -14.60 18.64 -16.29
CA PRO A 7 -16.05 18.69 -16.41
C PRO A 7 -16.78 17.72 -15.48
N LEU A 8 -16.07 16.90 -14.71
CA LEU A 8 -16.66 15.89 -13.81
C LEU A 8 -16.37 16.14 -12.34
N GLY A 9 -15.55 17.15 -11.97
CA GLY A 9 -15.23 17.46 -10.57
C GLY A 9 -14.55 16.31 -9.82
N ILE A 10 -13.95 15.37 -10.53
CA ILE A 10 -13.24 14.23 -9.95
C ILE A 10 -11.84 14.71 -9.57
N ARG A 11 -11.64 15.09 -8.31
CA ARG A 11 -10.29 15.33 -7.79
C ARG A 11 -9.48 14.06 -8.00
N SER A 12 -8.42 14.13 -8.79
CA SER A 12 -7.45 13.03 -8.92
C SER A 12 -6.69 12.92 -7.61
N ILE A 13 -6.88 11.82 -6.87
CA ILE A 13 -6.08 11.50 -5.68
C ILE A 13 -4.89 10.69 -6.15
N ASP A 14 -3.69 11.20 -5.87
CA ASP A 14 -2.44 10.45 -6.08
C ASP A 14 -2.25 9.45 -4.93
N ILE A 15 -2.32 8.16 -5.23
CA ILE A 15 -2.19 7.08 -4.27
C ILE A 15 -0.83 6.40 -4.43
N LYS A 16 -0.01 6.48 -3.39
CA LYS A 16 1.29 5.83 -3.33
C LYS A 16 1.27 4.66 -2.36
N TYR A 17 2.07 3.63 -2.65
CA TYR A 17 2.19 2.44 -1.81
C TYR A 17 3.63 2.25 -1.36
N GLU A 18 3.81 2.03 -0.08
CA GLU A 18 5.10 1.88 0.59
C GLU A 18 5.04 0.74 1.61
N GLY A 19 6.18 0.41 2.20
CA GLY A 19 6.27 -0.68 3.16
C GLY A 19 6.23 -2.08 2.53
N SER A 20 6.25 -3.07 3.39
CA SER A 20 6.27 -4.49 3.03
C SER A 20 5.20 -5.24 3.82
N THR A 21 4.63 -6.30 3.24
CA THR A 21 3.72 -7.21 3.94
C THR A 21 4.46 -8.23 4.82
N ARG A 22 5.80 -8.28 4.75
CA ARG A 22 6.63 -9.31 5.40
C ARG A 22 7.65 -8.75 6.38
N ALA A 23 7.95 -7.46 6.31
CA ALA A 23 9.03 -6.86 7.09
C ALA A 23 8.56 -5.58 7.79
N THR A 24 8.44 -5.65 9.11
CA THR A 24 8.08 -4.51 9.97
C THR A 24 9.03 -3.33 9.81
N GLN A 25 10.33 -3.60 9.67
CA GLN A 25 11.32 -2.53 9.55
C GLN A 25 11.08 -1.63 8.35
N TYR A 26 10.72 -2.19 7.19
CA TYR A 26 10.39 -1.38 6.01
C TYR A 26 9.17 -0.49 6.23
N CYS A 27 8.18 -0.96 6.99
CA CYS A 27 7.03 -0.13 7.34
C CYS A 27 7.41 1.03 8.26
N ILE A 28 8.33 0.80 9.21
CA ILE A 28 8.87 1.83 10.11
C ILE A 28 9.69 2.86 9.29
N ASP A 29 10.60 2.38 8.45
CA ASP A 29 11.49 3.24 7.65
C ASP A 29 10.69 4.12 6.70
N ASP A 30 9.69 3.56 6.01
CA ASP A 30 8.83 4.32 5.12
C ASP A 30 7.89 5.28 5.87
N PHE A 31 7.40 4.92 7.06
CA PHE A 31 6.67 5.85 7.91
C PHE A 31 7.56 7.03 8.33
N MET A 32 8.76 6.77 8.82
CA MET A 32 9.70 7.82 9.24
C MET A 32 10.15 8.70 8.07
N LYS A 33 10.35 8.12 6.89
CA LYS A 33 10.62 8.85 5.65
C LYS A 33 9.51 9.85 5.33
N ASN A 34 8.24 9.44 5.46
CA ASN A 34 7.10 10.33 5.25
C ASN A 34 6.98 11.37 6.37
N LEU A 35 7.20 10.96 7.64
CA LEU A 35 7.13 11.84 8.80
C LEU A 35 8.14 12.99 8.76
N TYR A 36 9.38 12.68 8.31
CA TYR A 36 10.46 13.67 8.20
C TYR A 36 10.65 14.21 6.77
N GLY A 37 9.73 13.87 5.87
CA GLY A 37 9.71 14.37 4.50
C GLY A 37 9.26 15.83 4.38
N SER A 38 9.21 16.33 3.15
CA SER A 38 8.82 17.71 2.87
C SER A 38 7.32 17.98 3.00
N ARG A 39 6.50 16.93 3.01
CA ARG A 39 5.03 17.03 3.11
C ARG A 39 4.59 16.72 4.54
N LYS A 40 3.74 17.54 5.11
CA LYS A 40 3.22 17.35 6.47
C LYS A 40 2.07 16.35 6.46
N ILE A 41 2.18 15.30 7.28
CA ILE A 41 1.09 14.36 7.56
C ILE A 41 0.11 15.04 8.53
N VAL A 42 -1.17 15.05 8.18
CA VAL A 42 -2.23 15.63 9.04
C VAL A 42 -3.01 14.58 9.80
N ASP A 43 -3.29 13.45 9.18
CA ASP A 43 -3.90 12.30 9.86
C ASP A 43 -3.33 10.96 9.36
N MET A 44 -3.40 9.97 10.22
CA MET A 44 -3.02 8.60 9.97
C MET A 44 -4.18 7.68 10.37
N THR A 45 -4.60 6.81 9.46
CA THR A 45 -5.56 5.74 9.80
C THR A 45 -4.85 4.41 9.88
N ILE A 46 -4.98 3.73 11.02
CA ILE A 46 -4.55 2.34 11.20
C ILE A 46 -5.67 1.44 10.68
N LEU A 47 -5.36 0.66 9.66
CA LEU A 47 -6.27 -0.30 9.06
C LEU A 47 -5.96 -1.67 9.66
N THR A 48 -6.87 -2.19 10.45
CA THR A 48 -6.70 -3.45 11.18
C THR A 48 -7.50 -4.57 10.52
N CYS A 49 -6.83 -5.67 10.23
CA CYS A 49 -7.46 -6.93 9.83
C CYS A 49 -6.86 -8.04 10.68
N GLU A 50 -7.62 -8.58 11.62
CA GLU A 50 -7.14 -9.49 12.66
C GLU A 50 -6.00 -8.84 13.48
N ASN A 51 -4.80 -9.43 13.45
CA ASN A 51 -3.62 -8.93 14.14
C ASN A 51 -2.66 -8.17 13.20
N TYR A 52 -3.02 -7.96 11.94
CA TYR A 52 -2.22 -7.25 10.95
C TYR A 52 -2.69 -5.82 10.79
N HIS A 53 -1.75 -4.91 10.57
CA HIS A 53 -2.04 -3.50 10.38
C HIS A 53 -1.36 -2.96 9.13
N ALA A 54 -2.12 -2.17 8.36
CA ALA A 54 -1.64 -1.29 7.31
C ALA A 54 -1.94 0.15 7.73
N LEU A 55 -1.28 1.13 7.12
CA LEU A 55 -1.52 2.53 7.43
C LEU A 55 -1.98 3.28 6.18
N MET A 56 -2.87 4.24 6.36
CA MET A 56 -3.16 5.27 5.37
C MET A 56 -2.73 6.61 5.95
N LEU A 57 -1.79 7.28 5.28
CA LEU A 57 -1.29 8.61 5.64
C LEU A 57 -1.95 9.65 4.75
N CYS A 58 -2.56 10.66 5.37
CA CYS A 58 -3.14 11.81 4.71
C CYS A 58 -2.27 13.04 4.95
N PHE A 59 -2.01 13.81 3.89
CA PHE A 59 -1.17 14.99 3.93
C PHE A 59 -2.00 16.27 3.83
N GLU A 60 -1.41 17.42 4.16
CA GLU A 60 -2.09 18.73 4.07
C GLU A 60 -2.74 18.96 2.70
N ASN A 61 -2.07 18.58 1.60
CA ASN A 61 -2.68 18.49 0.29
C ASN A 61 -3.50 17.19 0.22
N GLN A 62 -4.80 17.30 0.41
CA GLN A 62 -5.74 16.17 0.49
C GLN A 62 -5.75 15.23 -0.74
N ASP A 63 -5.07 15.62 -1.81
CA ASP A 63 -4.99 14.89 -3.07
C ASP A 63 -3.82 13.90 -3.13
N TYR A 64 -3.06 13.77 -2.03
CA TYR A 64 -1.93 12.82 -1.91
C TYR A 64 -2.12 11.89 -0.72
N ILE A 65 -2.10 10.60 -0.97
CA ILE A 65 -2.29 9.54 0.02
C ILE A 65 -1.15 8.54 -0.10
N VAL A 66 -0.59 8.14 1.04
CA VAL A 66 0.36 7.04 1.11
C VAL A 66 -0.24 5.89 1.90
N PHE A 67 -0.30 4.70 1.30
CA PHE A 67 -0.55 3.47 2.02
C PHE A 67 0.77 2.79 2.39
N ILE A 68 0.93 2.45 3.68
CA ILE A 68 2.00 1.56 4.14
C ILE A 68 1.39 0.17 4.32
N LYS A 69 1.94 -0.81 3.60
CA LYS A 69 1.46 -2.20 3.57
C LYS A 69 1.54 -2.88 4.95
N SER A 70 0.89 -4.01 5.10
CA SER A 70 0.62 -4.68 6.37
C SER A 70 1.78 -5.48 6.98
N GLY A 71 2.96 -4.89 7.06
CA GLY A 71 4.10 -5.48 7.79
C GLY A 71 4.07 -5.25 9.31
N LEU A 72 3.05 -4.55 9.81
CA LEU A 72 2.83 -4.25 11.21
C LEU A 72 1.84 -5.24 11.82
N THR A 73 1.99 -5.55 13.10
CA THR A 73 1.11 -6.49 13.82
C THR A 73 0.86 -6.04 15.25
N SER A 74 -0.08 -6.71 15.95
CA SER A 74 -0.34 -6.51 17.38
C SER A 74 -0.75 -7.81 18.08
N GLY A 75 -0.96 -7.76 19.39
CA GLY A 75 -1.53 -8.87 20.16
C GLY A 75 -0.53 -9.92 20.67
N TYR A 76 0.77 -9.72 20.45
CA TYR A 76 1.84 -10.59 21.00
C TYR A 76 3.12 -9.78 21.26
N LEU A 77 4.18 -10.41 21.80
CA LEU A 77 5.49 -9.78 21.98
C LEU A 77 6.38 -10.07 20.76
N GLY A 78 6.91 -9.03 20.12
CA GLY A 78 7.79 -9.21 18.95
C GLY A 78 8.05 -7.92 18.18
N THR A 79 8.75 -8.05 17.06
CA THR A 79 9.15 -6.91 16.22
C THR A 79 7.94 -6.18 15.60
N GLY A 80 6.93 -6.93 15.17
CA GLY A 80 5.72 -6.36 14.58
C GLY A 80 4.96 -5.45 15.56
N PRO A 81 4.57 -5.93 16.75
CA PRO A 81 3.91 -5.11 17.76
C PRO A 81 4.77 -3.96 18.28
N ASN A 82 6.10 -4.14 18.40
CA ASN A 82 7.01 -3.03 18.75
C ASN A 82 6.99 -1.95 17.66
N GLY A 83 6.98 -2.35 16.39
CA GLY A 83 6.90 -1.43 15.25
C GLY A 83 5.59 -0.65 15.22
N THR A 84 4.46 -1.32 15.46
CA THR A 84 3.14 -0.67 15.55
C THR A 84 3.13 0.36 16.67
N SER A 85 3.58 -0.02 17.87
CA SER A 85 3.67 0.87 19.03
C SER A 85 4.60 2.06 18.78
N LEU A 86 5.75 1.83 18.14
CA LEU A 86 6.70 2.88 17.78
C LEU A 86 6.07 3.92 16.85
N ILE A 87 5.40 3.46 15.78
CA ILE A 87 4.75 4.36 14.82
C ILE A 87 3.66 5.19 15.50
N ILE A 88 2.84 4.59 16.36
CA ILE A 88 1.82 5.32 17.11
C ILE A 88 2.46 6.41 17.99
N ARG A 89 3.52 6.08 18.74
CA ARG A 89 4.22 7.06 19.58
C ARG A 89 4.84 8.20 18.77
N LEU A 90 5.46 7.88 17.64
CA LEU A 90 6.01 8.88 16.73
C LEU A 90 4.93 9.82 16.16
N ALA A 91 3.78 9.26 15.80
CA ALA A 91 2.65 10.05 15.29
C ALA A 91 2.05 10.94 16.36
N GLU A 92 1.89 10.46 17.60
CA GLU A 92 1.44 11.25 18.76
C GLU A 92 2.38 12.41 19.05
N GLU A 93 3.70 12.16 19.10
CA GLU A 93 4.69 13.21 19.33
C GLU A 93 4.74 14.26 18.22
N ALA A 94 4.39 13.87 16.99
CA ALA A 94 4.29 14.78 15.86
C ALA A 94 2.95 15.53 15.76
N GLY A 95 2.00 15.25 16.67
CA GLY A 95 0.67 15.86 16.68
C GLY A 95 -0.22 15.41 15.52
N ILE A 96 0.03 14.21 14.97
CA ILE A 96 -0.78 13.61 13.90
C ILE A 96 -2.06 13.04 14.51
N THR A 97 -3.22 13.37 13.96
CA THR A 97 -4.49 12.74 14.33
C THR A 97 -4.47 11.27 13.94
N ILE A 98 -4.68 10.38 14.91
CA ILE A 98 -4.66 8.93 14.68
C ILE A 98 -6.08 8.39 14.71
N LYS A 99 -6.45 7.62 13.68
CA LYS A 99 -7.74 6.96 13.52
C LYS A 99 -7.53 5.46 13.36
N GLU A 100 -8.57 4.69 13.67
CA GLU A 100 -8.59 3.24 13.42
C GLU A 100 -9.80 2.82 12.61
N LEU A 101 -9.61 1.84 11.72
CA LEU A 101 -10.66 1.16 10.99
C LEU A 101 -10.41 -0.35 11.00
N ASN A 102 -11.38 -1.13 11.48
CA ASN A 102 -11.40 -2.58 11.26
C ASN A 102 -11.73 -2.82 9.79
N ALA A 103 -10.72 -3.17 9.01
CA ALA A 103 -10.79 -3.30 7.57
C ALA A 103 -11.26 -4.72 7.17
N ALA A 104 -12.20 -4.79 6.23
CA ALA A 104 -12.55 -6.07 5.63
C ALA A 104 -11.35 -6.70 4.90
N PRO A 105 -11.21 -8.05 4.90
CA PRO A 105 -10.08 -8.72 4.23
C PRO A 105 -9.91 -8.34 2.75
N SER A 106 -11.00 -8.06 2.05
CA SER A 106 -10.97 -7.64 0.64
C SER A 106 -10.33 -6.26 0.45
N LEU A 107 -10.61 -5.28 1.33
CA LEU A 107 -9.97 -3.97 1.32
C LEU A 107 -8.47 -4.09 1.65
N PHE A 108 -8.17 -4.86 2.70
CA PHE A 108 -6.81 -5.11 3.14
C PHE A 108 -5.95 -5.78 2.04
N LYS A 109 -6.53 -6.75 1.32
CA LYS A 109 -5.89 -7.37 0.16
C LYS A 109 -5.60 -6.37 -0.96
N ARG A 110 -6.55 -5.46 -1.29
CA ARG A 110 -6.31 -4.44 -2.33
C ARG A 110 -5.15 -3.51 -1.96
N ILE A 111 -5.08 -3.07 -0.71
CA ILE A 111 -3.98 -2.22 -0.21
C ILE A 111 -2.64 -2.95 -0.35
N ASN A 112 -2.55 -4.20 0.10
CA ASN A 112 -1.33 -5.00 0.02
C ASN A 112 -0.88 -5.29 -1.43
N SER A 113 -1.84 -5.36 -2.34
CA SER A 113 -1.58 -5.56 -3.78
C SER A 113 -1.41 -4.26 -4.56
N SER A 114 -1.37 -3.09 -3.89
CA SER A 114 -1.26 -1.75 -4.52
C SER A 114 -2.42 -1.45 -5.49
N LEU A 115 -3.63 -1.90 -5.15
CA LEU A 115 -4.85 -1.81 -5.97
C LEU A 115 -5.98 -1.04 -5.27
N ALA A 116 -5.71 -0.30 -4.20
CA ALA A 116 -6.72 0.54 -3.57
C ALA A 116 -7.13 1.67 -4.52
N THR A 117 -8.41 2.00 -4.51
CA THR A 117 -9.02 3.01 -5.36
C THR A 117 -9.35 4.28 -4.57
N VAL A 118 -9.71 5.36 -5.27
CA VAL A 118 -10.24 6.58 -4.64
C VAL A 118 -11.46 6.27 -3.77
N LYS A 119 -12.35 5.36 -4.21
CA LYS A 119 -13.51 4.91 -3.42
C LYS A 119 -13.10 4.22 -2.11
N ASP A 120 -11.99 3.48 -2.12
CA ASP A 120 -11.46 2.88 -0.89
C ASP A 120 -10.94 3.95 0.08
N VAL A 121 -10.26 4.98 -0.43
CA VAL A 121 -9.80 6.13 0.37
C VAL A 121 -11.00 6.86 1.00
N GLU A 122 -12.03 7.15 0.22
CA GLU A 122 -13.25 7.81 0.70
C GLU A 122 -13.96 6.95 1.76
N PHE A 123 -14.07 5.64 1.52
CA PHE A 123 -14.64 4.69 2.48
C PHE A 123 -13.87 4.68 3.80
N ILE A 124 -12.53 4.63 3.74
CA ILE A 124 -11.67 4.66 4.93
C ILE A 124 -11.87 5.98 5.69
N LYS A 125 -11.78 7.13 5.00
CA LYS A 125 -11.97 8.46 5.62
C LYS A 125 -13.31 8.60 6.32
N LYS A 126 -14.38 8.05 5.72
CA LYS A 126 -15.74 8.12 6.24
C LYS A 126 -15.98 7.23 7.46
N ASN A 127 -15.34 6.06 7.52
CA ASN A 127 -15.67 5.01 8.50
C ASN A 127 -14.62 4.83 9.59
N SER A 128 -13.45 5.49 9.49
CA SER A 128 -12.43 5.47 10.54
C SER A 128 -12.87 6.31 11.76
N LYS A 129 -12.43 5.88 12.95
CA LYS A 129 -12.75 6.52 14.23
C LYS A 129 -11.48 6.94 14.93
N GLU A 130 -11.52 8.03 15.69
CA GLU A 130 -10.39 8.51 16.51
C GLU A 130 -10.16 7.68 17.79
N SER A 131 -10.98 6.66 18.02
CA SER A 131 -10.84 5.75 19.16
C SER A 131 -9.87 4.62 18.82
N LEU A 132 -8.70 4.62 19.48
CA LEU A 132 -7.70 3.57 19.39
C LEU A 132 -7.84 2.57 20.51
N ASP A 133 -7.70 1.29 20.21
CA ASP A 133 -7.50 0.24 21.20
C ASP A 133 -6.02 0.20 21.63
N TYR A 134 -5.63 1.10 22.53
CA TYR A 134 -4.25 1.23 23.00
C TYR A 134 -3.72 -0.02 23.69
N ASP A 135 -4.57 -0.75 24.43
CA ASP A 135 -4.14 -1.98 25.13
C ASP A 135 -3.74 -3.07 24.13
N ARG A 136 -4.39 -3.09 22.99
CA ARG A 136 -4.06 -4.02 21.90
C ARG A 136 -2.90 -3.55 21.03
N LEU A 137 -2.86 -2.27 20.69
CA LEU A 137 -1.94 -1.71 19.68
C LEU A 137 -0.60 -1.30 20.29
N CYS A 138 -0.58 -0.84 21.55
CA CYS A 138 0.61 -0.24 22.15
C CYS A 138 1.22 -1.13 23.22
N LEU A 139 2.49 -1.50 23.02
CA LEU A 139 3.26 -2.22 24.03
C LEU A 139 3.87 -1.23 25.05
N LYS A 140 3.81 -1.57 26.33
CA LYS A 140 4.33 -0.74 27.44
C LYS A 140 5.85 -0.54 27.43
N ASN A 141 6.59 -1.46 26.81
CA ASN A 141 8.05 -1.39 26.68
C ASN A 141 8.52 -0.39 25.62
N VAL A 142 7.65 0.07 24.74
CA VAL A 142 7.96 1.13 23.76
C VAL A 142 7.80 2.47 24.46
N ASN A 143 8.80 2.83 25.26
CA ASN A 143 8.86 4.08 26.02
C ASN A 143 9.55 5.22 25.23
N LYS A 144 9.69 6.38 25.84
CA LYS A 144 10.31 7.56 25.22
C LYS A 144 11.77 7.31 24.80
N GLU A 145 12.52 6.54 25.56
CA GLU A 145 13.93 6.22 25.25
C GLU A 145 14.02 5.36 23.99
N TYR A 146 13.15 4.37 23.85
CA TYR A 146 13.06 3.54 22.65
C TYR A 146 12.71 4.37 21.40
N VAL A 147 11.73 5.29 21.53
CA VAL A 147 11.36 6.22 20.46
C VAL A 147 12.54 7.11 20.06
N GLN A 148 13.28 7.64 21.06
CA GLN A 148 14.45 8.48 20.78
C GLN A 148 15.56 7.71 20.09
N GLN A 149 15.85 6.48 20.51
CA GLN A 149 16.83 5.61 19.85
C GLN A 149 16.46 5.31 18.41
N ALA A 150 15.18 5.07 18.11
CA ALA A 150 14.69 4.88 16.75
C ALA A 150 14.91 6.12 15.88
N LYS A 151 14.60 7.32 16.40
CA LYS A 151 14.84 8.60 15.73
C LYS A 151 16.32 8.82 15.41
N ASP A 152 17.20 8.53 16.36
CA ASP A 152 18.64 8.72 16.18
C ASP A 152 19.21 7.71 15.17
N SER A 153 18.73 6.46 15.21
CA SER A 153 19.09 5.45 14.21
C SER A 153 18.62 5.84 12.81
N PHE A 154 17.40 6.36 12.67
CA PHE A 154 16.90 6.85 11.40
C PHE A 154 17.73 8.00 10.86
N LYS A 155 18.03 9.01 11.69
CA LYS A 155 18.88 10.16 11.28
C LYS A 155 20.25 9.73 10.80
N LYS A 156 20.87 8.75 11.49
CA LYS A 156 22.19 8.22 11.12
C LYS A 156 22.17 7.44 9.80
N ASN A 157 21.08 6.75 9.50
CA ASN A 157 20.95 5.88 8.34
C ASN A 157 20.08 6.49 7.23
N LYS A 158 19.65 7.73 7.40
CA LYS A 158 18.70 8.42 6.52
C LYS A 158 19.04 8.29 5.04
N ASP A 159 20.29 8.58 4.67
CA ASP A 159 20.70 8.56 3.27
C ASP A 159 20.70 7.14 2.69
N ILE A 160 21.06 6.13 3.49
CA ILE A 160 21.00 4.71 3.11
C ILE A 160 19.56 4.24 2.94
N ILE A 161 18.66 4.65 3.84
CA ILE A 161 17.24 4.30 3.80
C ILE A 161 16.56 4.91 2.56
N PHE A 162 16.88 6.17 2.22
CA PHE A 162 16.33 6.82 1.04
C PHE A 162 16.79 6.15 -0.26
N VAL A 163 18.07 5.76 -0.37
CA VAL A 163 18.61 5.06 -1.55
C VAL A 163 18.04 3.64 -1.67
N ARG A 164 18.00 2.86 -0.58
CA ARG A 164 17.41 1.50 -0.61
C ARG A 164 15.95 1.47 -1.01
N ALA A 165 15.15 2.43 -0.52
CA ALA A 165 13.74 2.50 -0.84
C ALA A 165 13.47 2.76 -2.34
N GLU A 166 14.41 3.38 -3.06
CA GLU A 166 14.33 3.60 -4.50
C GLU A 166 14.83 2.39 -5.30
N ASP A 167 15.93 1.76 -4.90
CA ASP A 167 16.56 0.65 -5.62
C ASP A 167 15.79 -0.68 -5.48
N GLU A 168 15.28 -1.01 -4.29
CA GLU A 168 14.52 -2.25 -4.07
C GLU A 168 13.10 -2.18 -4.68
N LYS A 169 12.48 -0.99 -4.70
CA LYS A 169 11.15 -0.83 -5.34
C LYS A 169 11.19 -1.00 -6.86
N THR A 170 12.29 -0.63 -7.50
CA THR A 170 12.42 -0.74 -8.96
C THR A 170 12.81 -2.15 -9.41
N LYS A 171 13.64 -2.86 -8.67
CA LYS A 171 14.11 -4.20 -9.08
C LYS A 171 13.12 -5.30 -8.77
N ASP A 172 12.65 -5.39 -7.51
CA ASP A 172 11.78 -6.49 -7.10
C ASP A 172 10.35 -6.35 -7.62
N ALA A 173 9.81 -5.13 -7.68
CA ALA A 173 8.47 -4.89 -8.18
C ALA A 173 8.36 -5.14 -9.70
N VAL A 174 9.34 -4.70 -10.47
CA VAL A 174 9.35 -4.91 -11.93
C VAL A 174 9.61 -6.38 -12.27
N GLU A 175 10.49 -7.08 -11.56
CA GLU A 175 10.82 -8.47 -11.86
C GLU A 175 9.72 -9.44 -11.41
N ILE A 176 9.14 -9.25 -10.23
CA ILE A 176 8.01 -10.06 -9.74
C ILE A 176 6.74 -9.78 -10.54
N ASP A 177 6.45 -8.54 -10.88
CA ASP A 177 5.28 -8.21 -11.70
C ASP A 177 5.43 -8.70 -13.13
N ARG A 178 6.64 -8.64 -13.71
CA ARG A 178 6.91 -9.14 -15.06
C ARG A 178 6.78 -10.67 -15.16
N ALA A 179 7.37 -11.42 -14.22
CA ALA A 179 7.26 -12.87 -14.17
C ALA A 179 5.82 -13.33 -13.89
N LYS A 180 5.10 -12.61 -13.03
CA LYS A 180 3.71 -12.88 -12.71
C LYS A 180 2.77 -12.54 -13.87
N ALA A 181 3.00 -11.43 -14.54
CA ALA A 181 2.27 -11.03 -15.73
C ALA A 181 2.50 -12.03 -16.88
N LEU A 182 3.74 -12.47 -17.09
CA LEU A 182 4.10 -13.53 -18.04
C LEU A 182 3.33 -14.83 -17.79
N LYS A 183 3.31 -15.29 -16.53
CA LYS A 183 2.59 -16.50 -16.16
C LYS A 183 1.09 -16.35 -16.41
N MET A 184 0.49 -15.22 -16.02
CA MET A 184 -0.92 -14.94 -16.28
C MET A 184 -1.24 -14.94 -17.78
N ILE A 185 -0.37 -14.35 -18.61
CA ILE A 185 -0.54 -14.34 -20.07
C ILE A 185 -0.44 -15.75 -20.64
N GLN A 186 0.48 -16.58 -20.15
CA GLN A 186 0.60 -17.98 -20.55
C GLN A 186 -0.64 -18.80 -20.17
N ASP A 187 -1.10 -18.67 -18.93
CA ASP A 187 -2.31 -19.34 -18.42
C ASP A 187 -3.56 -18.92 -19.23
N MET A 188 -3.68 -17.64 -19.59
CA MET A 188 -4.75 -17.14 -20.45
C MET A 188 -4.68 -17.70 -21.85
N GLN A 189 -3.50 -17.78 -22.45
CA GLN A 189 -3.33 -18.37 -23.80
C GLN A 189 -3.65 -19.86 -23.83
N GLU A 190 -3.27 -20.60 -22.82
CA GLU A 190 -3.59 -22.00 -22.67
C GLU A 190 -5.11 -22.22 -22.54
N THR A 191 -5.77 -21.40 -21.74
CA THR A 191 -7.24 -21.42 -21.60
C THR A 191 -7.93 -21.08 -22.93
N ILE A 192 -7.45 -20.08 -23.66
CA ILE A 192 -7.98 -19.72 -24.99
C ILE A 192 -7.85 -20.89 -25.95
N ASN A 193 -6.71 -21.56 -26.00
CA ASN A 193 -6.48 -22.71 -26.88
C ASN A 193 -7.41 -23.88 -26.53
N GLN A 194 -7.60 -24.16 -25.24
CA GLN A 194 -8.54 -25.18 -24.79
C GLN A 194 -9.98 -24.85 -25.21
N ILE A 195 -10.40 -23.60 -25.13
CA ILE A 195 -11.74 -23.18 -25.56
C ILE A 195 -11.88 -23.27 -27.10
N TYR A 196 -10.83 -22.94 -27.86
CA TYR A 196 -10.81 -23.12 -29.32
C TYR A 196 -11.03 -24.57 -29.75
N GLU A 197 -10.44 -25.52 -29.01
CA GLU A 197 -10.61 -26.95 -29.31
C GLU A 197 -12.03 -27.47 -29.05
N TYR A 198 -12.78 -26.83 -28.11
CA TYR A 198 -14.12 -27.29 -27.70
C TYR A 198 -15.28 -26.50 -28.31
N THR A 199 -15.04 -25.39 -29.05
CA THR A 199 -16.14 -24.51 -29.44
C THR A 199 -16.14 -24.17 -30.93
N ASN A 200 -17.11 -24.74 -31.67
CA ASN A 200 -17.36 -24.39 -33.07
C ASN A 200 -18.41 -23.25 -33.25
N LYS A 201 -18.67 -22.41 -32.22
CA LYS A 201 -19.68 -21.34 -32.29
C LYS A 201 -19.05 -20.00 -32.74
N PRO A 202 -19.57 -19.35 -33.84
CA PRO A 202 -18.99 -18.14 -34.40
C PRO A 202 -18.81 -16.98 -33.41
N ASN A 203 -19.75 -16.78 -32.50
CA ASN A 203 -19.70 -15.71 -31.48
C ASN A 203 -18.62 -15.94 -30.43
N THR A 204 -18.34 -17.19 -30.07
CA THR A 204 -17.28 -17.57 -29.13
C THR A 204 -15.91 -17.34 -29.76
N LEU A 205 -15.76 -17.66 -31.04
CA LEU A 205 -14.53 -17.43 -31.80
C LEU A 205 -14.19 -15.93 -31.92
N ALA A 206 -15.20 -15.06 -32.08
CA ALA A 206 -15.00 -13.61 -32.11
C ALA A 206 -14.51 -13.06 -30.76
N ILE A 207 -15.07 -13.55 -29.64
CA ILE A 207 -14.65 -13.17 -28.30
C ILE A 207 -13.21 -13.63 -28.02
N LEU A 208 -12.87 -14.87 -28.40
CA LEU A 208 -11.54 -15.41 -28.24
C LEU A 208 -10.50 -14.66 -29.08
N GLY A 209 -10.86 -14.23 -30.29
CA GLY A 209 -10.03 -13.37 -31.14
C GLY A 209 -9.71 -12.03 -30.46
N ASN A 210 -10.68 -11.39 -29.82
CA ASN A 210 -10.47 -10.16 -29.07
C ASN A 210 -9.55 -10.36 -27.84
N ILE A 211 -9.72 -11.45 -27.08
CA ILE A 211 -8.87 -11.76 -25.93
C ILE A 211 -7.44 -12.05 -26.39
N SER A 212 -7.26 -12.77 -27.49
CA SER A 212 -5.94 -13.03 -28.08
C SER A 212 -5.23 -11.74 -28.51
N SER A 213 -5.95 -10.78 -29.07
CA SER A 213 -5.43 -9.46 -29.44
C SER A 213 -4.99 -8.68 -28.19
N ILE A 214 -5.78 -8.69 -27.11
CA ILE A 214 -5.43 -8.03 -25.86
C ILE A 214 -4.18 -8.66 -25.23
N THR A 215 -4.05 -9.99 -25.25
CA THR A 215 -2.86 -10.67 -24.73
C THR A 215 -1.60 -10.36 -25.53
N SER A 216 -1.72 -10.17 -26.85
CA SER A 216 -0.61 -9.76 -27.70
C SER A 216 -0.17 -8.32 -27.41
N SER A 217 -1.13 -7.40 -27.26
CA SER A 217 -0.85 -6.01 -26.88
C SER A 217 -0.21 -5.90 -25.49
N LEU A 218 -0.63 -6.74 -24.54
CA LEU A 218 0.00 -6.81 -23.22
C LEU A 218 1.46 -7.30 -23.27
N LYS A 219 1.76 -8.29 -24.12
CA LYS A 219 3.14 -8.75 -24.34
C LYS A 219 4.02 -7.63 -24.88
N GLU A 220 3.53 -6.89 -25.87
CA GLU A 220 4.24 -5.76 -26.46
C GLU A 220 4.49 -4.65 -25.44
N PHE A 221 3.49 -4.36 -24.59
CA PHE A 221 3.60 -3.36 -23.53
C PHE A 221 4.66 -3.72 -22.47
N ILE A 222 4.81 -5.00 -22.12
CA ILE A 222 5.83 -5.47 -21.15
C ILE A 222 7.17 -5.82 -21.83
N GLY A 223 7.33 -5.53 -23.15
CA GLY A 223 8.58 -5.64 -23.88
C GLY A 223 9.03 -7.08 -24.14
N LEU A 224 8.08 -7.95 -24.49
CA LEU A 224 8.29 -9.36 -24.89
C LEU A 224 8.00 -9.56 -26.35
#